data_a1c9ccffa6ce6b792be72bb1b787710b
#
_entry.id   a1c9ccffa6ce6b792be72bb1b787710b
#
_cell.length_a   1.000
_cell.length_b   1.000
_cell.length_c   1.000
_cell.angle_alpha   90.00
_cell.angle_beta   90.00
_cell.angle_gamma   90.00
#
_symmetry.space_group_name_H-M   'P 1'
#
loop_
_entity.id
_entity.type
_entity.pdbx_description
1 polymer ?
#
loop_
_entity_poly.entity_id
_entity_poly.type
_entity_poly.pdbx_seq_one_letter_code
_entity_poly.pdbx_strand_id
1 'polypeptide(L)'
;MLFRLDYAISVENVKSAQERFATMDEKRDGLTVIGRWHEAGNRGVMGCEAEDVVALGKFSHQWSDLCDIDIVPLMTDEEVGQVRAG
;
A
#
# COMPACT_ATOMS: atom_id res chain seq x y z
N MET A 1 1.96 -11.81 -6.09
CA MET A 1 2.26 -11.81 -4.66
C MET A 1 1.34 -10.85 -3.93
N LEU A 2 0.92 -11.21 -2.74
CA LEU A 2 -0.01 -10.46 -1.92
C LEU A 2 0.74 -9.59 -0.91
N PHE A 3 0.34 -8.34 -0.78
CA PHE A 3 0.98 -7.38 0.12
C PHE A 3 -0.04 -6.53 0.86
N ARG A 4 0.37 -6.09 2.04
CA ARG A 4 -0.31 -5.03 2.78
C ARG A 4 0.61 -3.81 2.82
N LEU A 5 0.07 -2.64 2.47
CA LEU A 5 0.75 -1.38 2.63
C LEU A 5 0.06 -0.62 3.77
N ASP A 6 0.82 -0.30 4.81
CA ASP A 6 0.34 0.51 5.92
C ASP A 6 0.92 1.91 5.74
N TYR A 7 0.07 2.94 5.74
CA TYR A 7 0.54 4.31 5.62
C TYR A 7 0.26 5.11 6.88
N ALA A 8 1.13 6.07 7.14
CA ALA A 8 0.94 7.09 8.16
C ALA A 8 1.36 8.44 7.59
N ILE A 9 0.60 9.48 7.90
CA ILE A 9 0.85 10.83 7.39
C ILE A 9 1.16 11.71 8.60
N SER A 10 2.29 12.44 8.56
CA SER A 10 2.58 13.40 9.61
C SER A 10 1.60 14.57 9.57
N VAL A 11 1.37 15.20 10.72
CA VAL A 11 0.36 16.24 10.87
C VAL A 11 0.52 17.36 9.84
N GLU A 12 1.75 17.80 9.59
CA GLU A 12 2.04 18.86 8.64
C GLU A 12 1.72 18.52 7.18
N ASN A 13 1.61 17.23 6.86
CA ASN A 13 1.39 16.75 5.50
C ASN A 13 -0.04 16.31 5.21
N VAL A 14 -0.91 16.28 6.21
CA VAL A 14 -2.28 15.73 6.07
C VAL A 14 -3.05 16.43 4.96
N LYS A 15 -3.07 17.74 4.94
CA LYS A 15 -3.83 18.49 3.92
C LYS A 15 -3.27 18.29 2.52
N SER A 16 -1.94 18.29 2.39
CA SER A 16 -1.29 18.06 1.10
C SER A 16 -1.56 16.65 0.57
N ALA A 17 -1.55 15.66 1.45
CA ALA A 17 -1.86 14.28 1.08
C ALA A 17 -3.32 14.12 0.65
N GLN A 18 -4.25 14.74 1.37
CA GLN A 18 -5.68 14.72 1.03
C GLN A 18 -5.94 15.37 -0.33
N GLU A 19 -5.30 16.50 -0.61
CA GLU A 19 -5.45 17.19 -1.89
C GLU A 19 -4.87 16.34 -3.03
N ARG A 20 -3.71 15.76 -2.84
CA ARG A 20 -3.11 14.87 -3.85
C ARG A 20 -4.03 13.68 -4.12
N PHE A 21 -4.56 13.05 -3.09
CA PHE A 21 -5.48 11.93 -3.24
C PHE A 21 -6.74 12.32 -4.05
N ALA A 22 -7.24 13.52 -3.84
CA ALA A 22 -8.44 14.01 -4.53
C ALA A 22 -8.19 14.34 -6.01
N THR A 23 -6.98 14.73 -6.37
CA THR A 23 -6.67 15.29 -7.70
C THR A 23 -5.74 14.45 -8.55
N MET A 24 -4.93 13.58 -7.95
CA MET A 24 -3.92 12.79 -8.66
C MET A 24 -4.55 11.57 -9.32
N ASP A 25 -4.16 11.33 -10.57
CA ASP A 25 -4.42 10.06 -11.24
C ASP A 25 -3.34 9.06 -10.80
N GLU A 26 -3.66 8.29 -9.76
CA GLU A 26 -2.74 7.34 -9.17
C GLU A 26 -2.42 6.21 -10.12
N LYS A 27 -1.14 5.99 -10.39
CA LYS A 27 -0.70 4.93 -11.29
C LYS A 27 -0.51 3.63 -10.53
N ARG A 28 -0.97 2.54 -11.14
CA ARG A 28 -1.00 1.20 -10.54
C ARG A 28 -0.40 0.15 -11.48
N ASP A 29 0.64 0.49 -12.20
CA ASP A 29 1.28 -0.42 -13.16
C ASP A 29 1.84 -1.66 -12.46
N GLY A 30 1.37 -2.84 -12.86
CA GLY A 30 1.78 -4.10 -12.24
C GLY A 30 1.17 -4.37 -10.87
N LEU A 31 0.17 -3.59 -10.46
CA LEU A 31 -0.43 -3.66 -9.13
C LEU A 31 -1.94 -3.64 -9.21
N THR A 32 -2.58 -4.57 -8.51
CA THR A 32 -4.04 -4.65 -8.41
C THR A 32 -4.43 -4.36 -6.97
N VAL A 33 -5.18 -3.29 -6.74
CA VAL A 33 -5.69 -2.95 -5.40
C VAL A 33 -6.88 -3.83 -5.07
N ILE A 34 -6.79 -4.58 -3.98
CA ILE A 34 -7.88 -5.42 -3.47
C ILE A 34 -8.84 -4.56 -2.64
N GLY A 35 -8.29 -3.67 -1.83
CA GLY A 35 -9.06 -2.75 -1.04
C GLY A 35 -8.16 -1.72 -0.38
N ARG A 36 -8.74 -0.59 -0.01
CA ARG A 36 -8.04 0.48 0.68
C ARG A 36 -8.98 1.07 1.73
N TRP A 37 -8.50 1.18 2.95
CA TRP A 37 -9.25 1.72 4.06
C TRP A 37 -8.43 2.78 4.78
N HIS A 38 -9.10 3.83 5.20
CA HIS A 38 -8.48 4.95 5.88
C HIS A 38 -9.02 5.05 7.30
N GLU A 39 -8.13 5.16 8.28
CA GLU A 39 -8.55 5.48 9.64
C GLU A 39 -9.09 6.91 9.66
N ALA A 40 -9.93 7.21 10.64
CA ALA A 40 -10.45 8.57 10.78
C ALA A 40 -9.36 9.62 11.05
N GLY A 41 -8.18 9.19 11.47
CA GLY A 41 -7.03 10.05 11.67
C GLY A 41 -6.13 10.13 10.43
N ASN A 42 -4.85 9.84 10.62
CA ASN A 42 -3.82 10.04 9.61
C ASN A 42 -3.16 8.74 9.14
N ARG A 43 -3.80 7.59 9.34
CA ARG A 43 -3.28 6.27 8.98
C ARG A 43 -4.25 5.54 8.07
N GLY A 44 -3.76 4.49 7.43
CA GLY A 44 -4.62 3.62 6.64
C GLY A 44 -3.90 2.37 6.19
N VAL A 45 -4.63 1.52 5.49
CA VAL A 45 -4.12 0.24 5.03
C VAL A 45 -4.65 -0.07 3.63
N MET A 46 -3.81 -0.69 2.81
CA MET A 46 -4.19 -1.15 1.48
C MET A 46 -3.73 -2.61 1.30
N GLY A 47 -4.65 -3.45 0.84
CA GLY A 47 -4.30 -4.79 0.36
C GLY A 47 -4.15 -4.77 -1.15
N CYS A 48 -3.13 -5.44 -1.67
CA CYS A 48 -2.89 -5.48 -3.11
C CYS A 48 -2.15 -6.73 -3.55
N GLU A 49 -2.34 -7.05 -4.83
CA GLU A 49 -1.51 -7.98 -5.57
C GLU A 49 -0.49 -7.19 -6.38
N ALA A 50 0.75 -7.64 -6.40
CA ALA A 50 1.79 -7.00 -7.21
C ALA A 50 2.59 -8.05 -7.97
N GLU A 51 2.98 -7.72 -9.20
CA GLU A 51 3.80 -8.59 -10.04
C GLU A 51 5.17 -8.81 -9.43
N ASP A 52 5.76 -7.74 -8.89
CA ASP A 52 7.08 -7.76 -8.30
C ASP A 52 7.28 -6.57 -7.34
N VAL A 53 8.43 -6.53 -6.71
CA VAL A 53 8.77 -5.47 -5.76
C VAL A 53 8.93 -4.10 -6.44
N VAL A 54 9.29 -4.07 -7.72
CA VAL A 54 9.43 -2.82 -8.47
C VAL A 54 8.08 -2.13 -8.64
N ALA A 55 7.02 -2.92 -8.91
CA ALA A 55 5.65 -2.38 -9.00
C ALA A 55 5.24 -1.72 -7.68
N LEU A 56 5.56 -2.34 -6.55
CA LEU A 56 5.31 -1.77 -5.22
C LEU A 56 6.09 -0.47 -5.01
N GLY A 57 7.36 -0.47 -5.38
CA GLY A 57 8.21 0.71 -5.26
C GLY A 57 7.70 1.88 -6.09
N LYS A 58 7.29 1.62 -7.32
CA LYS A 58 6.71 2.64 -8.19
C LYS A 58 5.42 3.23 -7.60
N PHE A 59 4.57 2.37 -7.05
CA PHE A 59 3.34 2.83 -6.41
C PHE A 59 3.63 3.69 -5.19
N SER A 60 4.44 3.18 -4.26
CA SER A 60 4.74 3.89 -3.01
C SER A 60 5.50 5.19 -3.24
N HIS A 61 6.33 5.25 -4.28
CA HIS A 61 7.09 6.45 -4.63
C HIS A 61 6.21 7.66 -4.90
N GLN A 62 4.99 7.46 -5.39
CA GLN A 62 4.04 8.54 -5.64
C GLN A 62 3.61 9.25 -4.35
N TRP A 63 3.80 8.62 -3.19
CA TRP A 63 3.34 9.09 -1.89
C TRP A 63 4.45 9.29 -0.87
N SER A 64 5.65 8.79 -1.12
CA SER A 64 6.72 8.70 -0.13
C SER A 64 7.25 10.03 0.37
N ASP A 65 6.96 11.12 -0.33
CA ASP A 65 7.30 12.47 0.13
C ASP A 65 6.33 13.01 1.19
N LEU A 66 5.11 12.45 1.29
CA LEU A 66 4.07 12.88 2.23
C LEU A 66 3.71 11.83 3.27
N CYS A 67 3.97 10.56 2.98
CA CYS A 67 3.51 9.44 3.80
C CYS A 67 4.66 8.51 4.15
N ASP A 68 4.64 7.99 5.37
CA ASP A 68 5.42 6.80 5.73
C ASP A 68 4.64 5.58 5.28
N ILE A 69 5.28 4.69 4.53
CA ILE A 69 4.63 3.49 4.00
C ILE A 69 5.44 2.27 4.39
N ASP A 70 4.80 1.35 5.12
CA ASP A 70 5.35 0.04 5.42
C ASP A 70 4.74 -0.98 4.47
N ILE A 71 5.58 -1.80 3.85
CA ILE A 71 5.15 -2.83 2.92
C ILE A 71 5.39 -4.19 3.56
N VAL A 72 4.31 -4.95 3.72
CA VAL A 72 4.35 -6.25 4.40
C VAL A 72 3.88 -7.34 3.42
N PRO A 73 4.74 -8.32 3.11
CA PRO A 73 4.29 -9.47 2.31
C PRO A 73 3.33 -10.33 3.12
N LEU A 74 2.29 -10.82 2.44
CA LEU A 74 1.26 -11.64 3.05
C LEU A 74 1.23 -13.00 2.37
N MET A 75 0.84 -14.00 3.12
CA MET A 75 0.61 -15.35 2.60
C MET A 75 -0.89 -15.66 2.56
N THR A 76 -1.31 -16.34 1.50
CA THR A 76 -2.62 -16.95 1.43
C THR A 76 -2.67 -18.22 2.31
N ASP A 77 -3.86 -18.74 2.55
CA ASP A 77 -4.02 -20.02 3.26
C ASP A 77 -3.27 -21.14 2.57
N GLU A 78 -3.28 -21.17 1.25
CA GLU A 78 -2.55 -22.14 0.45
C GLU A 78 -1.03 -22.04 0.70
N GLU A 79 -0.51 -20.83 0.68
CA GLU A 79 0.92 -20.61 0.93
C GLU A 79 1.33 -20.98 2.34
N VAL A 80 0.48 -20.70 3.33
CA VAL A 80 0.70 -21.16 4.72
C VAL A 80 0.75 -22.68 4.76
N GLY A 81 -0.10 -23.36 4.00
CA GLY A 81 -0.07 -24.82 3.87
C GLY A 81 1.27 -25.33 3.32
N GLN A 82 1.85 -24.64 2.35
CA GLN A 82 3.16 -24.97 1.79
C GLN A 82 4.28 -24.81 2.83
N VAL A 83 4.22 -23.76 3.64
CA VAL A 83 5.18 -23.56 4.74
C VAL A 83 5.09 -24.70 5.74
N ARG A 84 3.88 -25.12 6.09
CA ARG A 84 3.63 -26.22 7.03
C ARG A 84 4.12 -27.56 6.52
N ALA A 85 3.97 -27.81 5.24
CA ALA A 85 4.39 -29.06 4.60
C ALA A 85 5.91 -29.19 4.49
N GLY A 86 6.60 -28.09 4.65
CA GLY A 86 8.02 -28.08 4.72
C GLY A 86 8.85 -27.90 3.62
#